data_35e3b5e072274ccc9b46d2a64909b572
#
_entry.id   35e3b5e072274ccc9b46d2a64909b572
#
_cell.length_a   1.000
_cell.length_b   1.000
_cell.length_c   1.000
_cell.angle_alpha   90.00
_cell.angle_beta   90.00
_cell.angle_gamma   90.00
#
_symmetry.space_group_name_H-M   'P 1'
#
loop_
_entity.id
_entity.type
_entity.pdbx_description
1 polymer ?
#
loop_
_entity_poly.entity_id
_entity_poly.type
_entity_poly.pdbx_seq_one_letter_code
_entity_poly.pdbx_strand_id
1 'polypeptide(L)'
;MSDQKIHFEQYLYLPALTYDAAIIAWGGFFFKYKGEPGHEKWDDEALEDNKLKGRKQSIGVKSGSYGEAIVTLTELGPGGETRVCPAGSNANHVVINGLKPDTEYRYSVQVKKDGQWREWAAGPRRDWNFSKDEKGGLWLLGAGKDRQYENVFRTFPDPARPAGPLTFAVIGDFGQGIEDLPDKEDSKCQREVSEALEHAVKNNDVRFILTTGDNIYADRKLLVFTSDEGEEDDDWFFTYFQPYRYIINRVPVFPVIGNHDSAETEKEADRQQIYDNFYLAEPYRQLRKGGEFQASPDGLFYRFGYGSDVEFFCLDTSRADDGKRCFEKTQNRAMLADWLQTASVPWRIAFSHHPAYCAGPQHPSEKELQTWMREDGGPGGIRVFFSGHEHNFQYTPAEGAHYFITGGGGKFKSKKIENKRLKDIGAQAWGGNEEGHFLLVKIEGDEMSVWPYGHLALGRPNPIKLNFPAGSSLAPGNAPPFVINRV
;
A
#
# COMPACT_ATOMS: atom_id res chain seq x y z
N MET A 1 -6.70 9.86 -41.48
CA MET A 1 -6.60 10.19 -40.06
C MET A 1 -7.19 9.01 -39.34
N SER A 2 -6.38 8.23 -38.59
CA SER A 2 -6.91 7.08 -37.85
C SER A 2 -7.79 7.60 -36.72
N ASP A 3 -9.03 7.14 -36.63
CA ASP A 3 -9.96 7.51 -35.58
C ASP A 3 -9.35 7.17 -34.22
N GLN A 4 -8.88 8.20 -33.51
CA GLN A 4 -8.41 8.07 -32.14
C GLN A 4 -9.63 7.84 -31.26
N LYS A 5 -9.65 6.72 -30.53
CA LYS A 5 -10.70 6.35 -29.60
C LYS A 5 -10.29 6.76 -28.19
N ILE A 6 -11.27 7.00 -27.32
CA ILE A 6 -11.05 7.32 -25.89
C ILE A 6 -11.72 6.23 -25.07
N HIS A 7 -10.97 5.69 -24.13
CA HIS A 7 -11.46 4.80 -23.09
C HIS A 7 -11.38 5.49 -21.73
N PHE A 8 -12.35 5.27 -20.87
CA PHE A 8 -12.36 5.77 -19.52
C PHE A 8 -12.46 4.61 -18.54
N GLU A 9 -11.37 4.36 -17.80
CA GLU A 9 -11.30 3.36 -16.75
C GLU A 9 -11.72 3.95 -15.41
N GLN A 10 -12.60 3.29 -14.68
CA GLN A 10 -13.17 3.76 -13.42
C GLN A 10 -12.74 2.89 -12.26
N TYR A 11 -12.45 3.50 -11.12
CA TYR A 11 -12.03 2.82 -9.88
C TYR A 11 -12.91 3.19 -8.71
N LEU A 12 -13.03 2.22 -7.80
CA LEU A 12 -13.55 2.39 -6.45
C LEU A 12 -12.51 1.85 -5.47
N TYR A 13 -12.29 2.54 -4.37
CA TYR A 13 -11.35 2.05 -3.37
C TYR A 13 -11.66 2.59 -1.97
N LEU A 14 -11.02 1.96 -0.96
CA LEU A 14 -11.13 2.26 0.46
C LEU A 14 -9.79 2.83 0.95
N PRO A 15 -9.57 4.15 0.93
CA PRO A 15 -8.34 4.73 1.46
C PRO A 15 -8.13 4.45 2.95
N ALA A 16 -9.20 4.40 3.74
CA ALA A 16 -9.12 4.06 5.15
C ALA A 16 -10.40 3.41 5.68
N LEU A 17 -10.23 2.64 6.76
CA LEU A 17 -11.29 1.95 7.47
C LEU A 17 -10.94 1.89 8.96
N THR A 18 -11.96 2.05 9.82
CA THR A 18 -11.87 1.87 11.26
C THR A 18 -12.98 0.92 11.75
N TYR A 19 -13.18 0.84 13.05
CA TYR A 19 -14.27 0.06 13.63
C TYR A 19 -15.66 0.69 13.39
N ASP A 20 -15.74 2.00 13.22
CA ASP A 20 -16.99 2.75 13.09
C ASP A 20 -17.05 3.73 11.92
N ALA A 21 -16.00 3.77 11.08
CA ALA A 21 -15.92 4.68 9.95
C ALA A 21 -15.18 4.10 8.75
N ALA A 22 -15.50 4.62 7.56
CA ALA A 22 -14.83 4.28 6.31
C ALA A 22 -14.67 5.53 5.43
N ILE A 23 -13.59 5.59 4.65
CA ILE A 23 -13.48 6.48 3.51
C ILE A 23 -13.73 5.63 2.26
N ILE A 24 -14.71 6.03 1.46
CA ILE A 24 -14.96 5.45 0.14
C ILE A 24 -14.60 6.51 -0.90
N ALA A 25 -13.72 6.15 -1.82
CA ALA A 25 -13.24 7.03 -2.86
C ALA A 25 -13.47 6.41 -4.24
N TRP A 26 -13.55 7.28 -5.25
CA TRP A 26 -13.73 6.87 -6.64
C TRP A 26 -12.98 7.81 -7.57
N GLY A 27 -12.68 7.31 -8.75
CA GLY A 27 -12.00 8.05 -9.78
C GLY A 27 -11.86 7.27 -11.07
N GLY A 28 -11.04 7.76 -11.98
CA GLY A 28 -10.80 7.09 -13.25
C GLY A 28 -9.75 7.80 -14.09
N PHE A 29 -9.30 7.11 -15.13
CA PHE A 29 -8.29 7.57 -16.06
C PHE A 29 -8.81 7.52 -17.49
N PHE A 30 -8.45 8.52 -18.28
CA PHE A 30 -8.77 8.57 -19.70
C PHE A 30 -7.55 8.10 -20.50
N PHE A 31 -7.81 7.20 -21.45
CA PHE A 31 -6.81 6.71 -22.39
C PHE A 31 -7.25 6.99 -23.81
N LYS A 32 -6.31 7.44 -24.64
CA LYS A 32 -6.48 7.47 -26.10
C LYS A 32 -5.85 6.21 -26.67
N TYR A 33 -6.51 5.59 -27.62
CA TYR A 33 -5.97 4.41 -28.26
C TYR A 33 -6.31 4.39 -29.75
N LYS A 34 -5.55 3.61 -30.51
CA LYS A 34 -5.74 3.35 -31.92
C LYS A 34 -5.74 1.83 -32.13
N GLY A 35 -6.49 1.36 -33.09
CA GLY A 35 -6.53 -0.06 -33.43
C GLY A 35 -7.86 -0.71 -33.11
N GLU A 36 -7.95 -2.01 -33.39
CA GLU A 36 -9.15 -2.82 -33.19
C GLU A 36 -9.11 -3.49 -31.80
N PRO A 37 -10.27 -3.87 -31.24
CA PRO A 37 -10.34 -4.56 -29.97
C PRO A 37 -9.42 -5.79 -29.90
N GLY A 38 -8.52 -5.83 -28.89
CA GLY A 38 -7.53 -6.88 -28.70
C GLY A 38 -6.19 -6.62 -29.40
N HIS A 39 -6.06 -5.52 -30.15
CA HIS A 39 -4.83 -5.05 -30.78
C HIS A 39 -4.71 -3.52 -30.64
N GLU A 40 -5.17 -2.98 -29.54
CA GLU A 40 -5.14 -1.55 -29.28
C GLU A 40 -3.71 -1.09 -28.97
N LYS A 41 -3.27 -0.08 -29.68
CA LYS A 41 -2.09 0.70 -29.31
C LYS A 41 -2.55 1.92 -28.52
N TRP A 42 -2.12 1.99 -27.28
CA TRP A 42 -2.37 3.11 -26.38
C TRP A 42 -1.33 4.19 -26.58
N ASP A 43 -1.76 5.42 -26.46
CA ASP A 43 -0.93 6.59 -26.66
C ASP A 43 -0.58 7.17 -25.29
N ASP A 44 0.70 7.19 -24.93
CA ASP A 44 1.18 7.75 -23.67
C ASP A 44 0.81 9.24 -23.55
N GLU A 45 0.73 9.97 -24.67
CA GLU A 45 0.26 11.37 -24.69
C GLU A 45 -1.21 11.53 -24.24
N ALA A 46 -1.95 10.45 -24.20
CA ALA A 46 -3.35 10.48 -23.79
C ALA A 46 -3.54 10.79 -22.32
N LEU A 47 -2.56 10.51 -21.54
CA LEU A 47 -2.57 10.72 -20.09
C LEU A 47 -2.33 12.19 -19.74
N GLU A 48 -1.85 13.01 -20.68
CA GLU A 48 -1.71 14.47 -20.48
C GLU A 48 -3.04 15.17 -20.21
N ASP A 49 -4.16 14.66 -20.72
CA ASP A 49 -5.48 15.19 -20.40
C ASP A 49 -5.89 14.90 -18.93
N ASN A 50 -5.25 13.93 -18.26
CA ASN A 50 -5.42 13.66 -16.85
C ASN A 50 -4.57 14.57 -15.96
N LYS A 51 -3.51 15.18 -16.51
CA LYS A 51 -2.71 16.23 -15.85
C LYS A 51 -3.47 17.53 -15.61
N LEU A 52 -4.80 17.46 -15.53
CA LEU A 52 -5.65 18.64 -15.48
C LEU A 52 -5.47 19.46 -14.22
N LYS A 53 -4.86 20.58 -14.46
CA LYS A 53 -5.09 21.92 -13.88
C LYS A 53 -5.87 21.95 -12.56
N GLY A 54 -5.34 21.37 -11.55
CA GLY A 54 -5.93 21.39 -10.22
C GLY A 54 -5.84 20.01 -9.62
N ARG A 55 -4.77 19.74 -9.01
CA ARG A 55 -4.28 18.49 -8.45
C ARG A 55 -5.21 17.71 -7.49
N LYS A 56 -6.36 18.22 -7.17
CA LYS A 56 -7.39 17.48 -6.39
C LYS A 56 -8.05 16.37 -7.20
N GLN A 57 -7.49 16.07 -8.36
CA GLN A 57 -8.03 15.12 -9.33
C GLN A 57 -6.97 14.14 -9.80
N SER A 58 -6.07 13.80 -8.92
CA SER A 58 -5.09 12.72 -9.12
C SER A 58 -5.72 11.44 -9.69
N ILE A 59 -7.02 11.36 -9.71
CA ILE A 59 -7.81 10.22 -10.18
C ILE A 59 -8.62 10.56 -11.43
N GLY A 60 -8.12 11.39 -12.32
CA GLY A 60 -8.68 11.60 -13.66
C GLY A 60 -10.14 12.05 -13.77
N VAL A 61 -10.81 12.36 -12.67
CA VAL A 61 -12.17 12.91 -12.71
C VAL A 61 -12.09 14.41 -12.87
N LYS A 62 -12.49 14.92 -14.03
CA LYS A 62 -12.61 16.37 -14.23
C LYS A 62 -13.56 16.96 -13.21
N SER A 63 -13.07 17.87 -12.33
CA SER A 63 -13.96 18.63 -11.47
C SER A 63 -15.00 19.36 -12.35
N GLY A 64 -16.25 19.29 -11.93
CA GLY A 64 -17.36 19.83 -12.71
C GLY A 64 -17.95 18.89 -13.77
N SER A 65 -17.37 17.71 -14.03
CA SER A 65 -17.97 16.72 -14.92
C SER A 65 -19.16 16.00 -14.26
N TYR A 66 -19.13 15.87 -12.93
CA TYR A 66 -20.17 15.24 -12.12
C TYR A 66 -20.50 16.15 -10.93
N GLY A 67 -21.63 16.82 -10.98
CA GLY A 67 -22.00 17.81 -9.97
C GLY A 67 -22.31 17.25 -8.58
N GLU A 68 -22.84 16.04 -8.53
CA GLU A 68 -23.29 15.37 -7.32
C GLU A 68 -22.91 13.90 -7.37
N ALA A 69 -22.57 13.35 -6.20
CA ALA A 69 -22.35 11.92 -6.04
C ALA A 69 -22.95 11.41 -4.74
N ILE A 70 -23.35 10.16 -4.72
CA ILE A 70 -23.85 9.47 -3.53
C ILE A 70 -23.20 8.10 -3.41
N VAL A 71 -22.98 7.69 -2.18
CA VAL A 71 -22.60 6.31 -1.82
C VAL A 71 -23.82 5.66 -1.18
N THR A 72 -24.25 4.55 -1.75
CA THR A 72 -25.23 3.67 -1.11
C THR A 72 -24.49 2.58 -0.37
N LEU A 73 -24.72 2.47 0.92
CA LEU A 73 -24.10 1.49 1.80
C LEU A 73 -25.16 0.58 2.39
N THR A 74 -25.00 -0.72 2.22
CA THR A 74 -25.94 -1.74 2.75
C THR A 74 -25.19 -2.66 3.70
N GLU A 75 -25.63 -2.71 4.94
CA GLU A 75 -25.17 -3.68 5.93
C GLU A 75 -25.59 -5.09 5.50
N LEU A 76 -24.65 -6.03 5.50
CA LEU A 76 -24.92 -7.41 5.13
C LEU A 76 -25.32 -8.22 6.39
N GLY A 77 -26.34 -9.04 6.24
CA GLY A 77 -26.86 -9.89 7.31
C GLY A 77 -28.36 -9.69 7.57
N PRO A 78 -28.96 -10.47 8.48
CA PRO A 78 -30.38 -10.37 8.79
C PRO A 78 -30.75 -9.01 9.38
N GLY A 79 -31.71 -8.32 8.74
CA GLY A 79 -32.16 -7.00 9.17
C GLY A 79 -31.21 -5.85 8.87
N GLY A 80 -30.25 -6.06 7.97
CA GLY A 80 -29.27 -5.04 7.58
C GLY A 80 -29.93 -3.79 6.98
N GLU A 81 -29.44 -2.63 7.37
CA GLU A 81 -29.93 -1.34 6.95
C GLU A 81 -29.19 -0.81 5.72
N THR A 82 -29.90 -0.06 4.90
CA THR A 82 -29.31 0.67 3.77
C THR A 82 -29.26 2.16 4.08
N ARG A 83 -28.08 2.77 3.89
CA ARG A 83 -27.84 4.21 4.06
C ARG A 83 -27.42 4.83 2.75
N VAL A 84 -27.88 6.04 2.49
CA VAL A 84 -27.43 6.87 1.36
C VAL A 84 -26.61 8.03 1.94
N CYS A 85 -25.36 8.08 1.53
CA CYS A 85 -24.39 9.06 2.00
C CYS A 85 -24.03 10.00 0.85
N PRO A 86 -24.53 11.26 0.84
CA PRO A 86 -24.17 12.21 -0.19
C PRO A 86 -22.72 12.65 -0.04
N ALA A 87 -22.02 12.72 -1.18
CA ALA A 87 -20.72 13.39 -1.23
C ALA A 87 -20.90 14.90 -1.40
N GLY A 88 -19.88 15.66 -1.00
CA GLY A 88 -19.85 17.09 -1.28
C GLY A 88 -19.87 17.37 -2.79
N SER A 89 -20.25 18.59 -3.14
CA SER A 89 -20.19 19.01 -4.55
C SER A 89 -18.78 18.88 -5.12
N ASN A 90 -18.64 18.23 -6.24
CA ASN A 90 -17.36 17.91 -6.89
C ASN A 90 -16.37 17.06 -6.04
N ALA A 91 -16.84 16.42 -4.96
CA ALA A 91 -16.02 15.49 -4.22
C ALA A 91 -15.98 14.13 -4.92
N ASN A 92 -14.84 13.47 -4.85
CA ASN A 92 -14.63 12.10 -5.32
C ASN A 92 -14.37 11.12 -4.17
N HIS A 93 -14.80 11.50 -2.96
CA HIS A 93 -14.78 10.65 -1.78
C HIS A 93 -15.87 11.05 -0.79
N VAL A 94 -16.16 10.16 0.12
CA VAL A 94 -17.03 10.42 1.27
C VAL A 94 -16.46 9.73 2.51
N VAL A 95 -16.52 10.43 3.65
CA VAL A 95 -16.24 9.84 4.96
C VAL A 95 -17.57 9.45 5.59
N ILE A 96 -17.73 8.18 5.89
CA ILE A 96 -18.94 7.59 6.48
C ILE A 96 -18.63 7.20 7.91
N ASN A 97 -19.32 7.81 8.87
CA ASN A 97 -19.18 7.52 10.29
C ASN A 97 -20.40 6.79 10.84
N GLY A 98 -20.28 6.23 12.05
CA GLY A 98 -21.36 5.54 12.75
C GLY A 98 -21.68 4.19 12.10
N LEU A 99 -20.68 3.50 11.62
CA LEU A 99 -20.76 2.11 11.21
C LEU A 99 -20.73 1.21 12.45
N LYS A 100 -21.26 -0.01 12.33
CA LYS A 100 -21.17 -1.02 13.39
C LYS A 100 -19.80 -1.71 13.32
N PRO A 101 -19.17 -1.99 14.46
CA PRO A 101 -17.92 -2.74 14.50
C PRO A 101 -18.09 -4.16 13.94
N ASP A 102 -17.02 -4.68 13.36
CA ASP A 102 -16.89 -6.06 12.86
C ASP A 102 -18.05 -6.48 11.92
N THR A 103 -18.53 -5.55 11.11
CA THR A 103 -19.73 -5.71 10.29
C THR A 103 -19.39 -5.57 8.80
N GLU A 104 -19.94 -6.45 8.00
CA GLU A 104 -19.79 -6.40 6.55
C GLU A 104 -20.78 -5.43 5.90
N TYR A 105 -20.28 -4.64 4.97
CA TYR A 105 -21.05 -3.69 4.19
C TYR A 105 -20.76 -3.87 2.70
N ARG A 106 -21.85 -3.82 1.91
CA ARG A 106 -21.75 -3.67 0.46
C ARG A 106 -21.97 -2.20 0.11
N TYR A 107 -21.22 -1.67 -0.85
CA TYR A 107 -21.38 -0.31 -1.29
C TYR A 107 -21.44 -0.18 -2.81
N SER A 108 -22.08 0.89 -3.27
CA SER A 108 -22.03 1.37 -4.64
C SER A 108 -21.90 2.89 -4.65
N VAL A 109 -21.31 3.43 -5.69
CA VAL A 109 -21.19 4.86 -5.92
C VAL A 109 -22.04 5.23 -7.15
N GLN A 110 -22.83 6.27 -7.05
CA GLN A 110 -23.56 6.85 -8.16
C GLN A 110 -23.16 8.31 -8.34
N VAL A 111 -22.98 8.73 -9.56
CA VAL A 111 -22.66 10.11 -9.92
C VAL A 111 -23.74 10.67 -10.82
N LYS A 112 -24.05 11.95 -10.68
CA LYS A 112 -25.06 12.63 -11.49
C LYS A 112 -24.40 13.26 -12.71
N LYS A 113 -24.74 12.76 -13.88
CA LYS A 113 -24.29 13.27 -15.17
C LYS A 113 -25.50 13.60 -16.04
N ASP A 114 -25.54 14.81 -16.57
CA ASP A 114 -26.63 15.29 -17.43
C ASP A 114 -28.02 15.14 -16.76
N GLY A 115 -28.10 15.40 -15.44
CA GLY A 115 -29.31 15.26 -14.64
C GLY A 115 -29.72 13.86 -14.26
N GLN A 116 -28.99 12.81 -14.71
CA GLN A 116 -29.28 11.42 -14.43
C GLN A 116 -28.22 10.79 -13.51
N TRP A 117 -28.68 9.96 -12.57
CA TRP A 117 -27.80 9.14 -11.73
C TRP A 117 -27.27 7.95 -12.55
N ARG A 118 -25.96 7.76 -12.52
CA ARG A 118 -25.27 6.63 -13.15
C ARG A 118 -24.35 5.96 -12.14
N GLU A 119 -24.39 4.65 -12.10
CA GLU A 119 -23.50 3.89 -11.24
C GLU A 119 -22.06 4.03 -11.74
N TRP A 120 -21.15 4.34 -10.81
CA TRP A 120 -19.73 4.44 -11.05
C TRP A 120 -19.10 3.05 -10.98
N ALA A 121 -18.23 2.72 -11.92
CA ALA A 121 -17.59 1.41 -12.00
C ALA A 121 -18.58 0.24 -12.05
N ALA A 122 -19.75 0.45 -12.61
CA ALA A 122 -20.73 -0.61 -12.86
C ALA A 122 -20.26 -1.58 -13.94
N GLY A 123 -20.63 -2.85 -13.75
CA GLY A 123 -20.39 -3.89 -14.73
C GLY A 123 -19.02 -4.55 -14.67
N PRO A 124 -18.79 -5.53 -15.54
CA PRO A 124 -17.54 -6.27 -15.58
C PRO A 124 -16.38 -5.38 -16.01
N ARG A 125 -15.23 -5.65 -15.43
CA ARG A 125 -13.96 -4.97 -15.74
C ARG A 125 -13.05 -5.90 -16.52
N ARG A 126 -12.38 -5.37 -17.53
CA ARG A 126 -11.34 -6.11 -18.23
C ARG A 126 -10.10 -6.25 -17.37
N ASP A 127 -9.52 -7.43 -17.42
CA ASP A 127 -8.15 -7.63 -17.01
C ASP A 127 -7.24 -7.11 -18.13
N TRP A 128 -6.64 -5.96 -17.89
CA TRP A 128 -5.74 -5.36 -18.85
C TRP A 128 -4.32 -5.93 -18.65
N ASN A 129 -3.79 -6.55 -19.69
CA ASN A 129 -2.39 -6.91 -19.78
C ASN A 129 -1.70 -5.90 -20.69
N PHE A 130 -1.00 -4.97 -20.10
CA PHE A 130 -0.20 -4.01 -20.84
C PHE A 130 1.22 -4.53 -21.00
N SER A 131 1.81 -4.32 -22.17
CA SER A 131 3.22 -4.55 -22.45
C SER A 131 3.75 -3.34 -23.20
N LYS A 132 4.96 -2.91 -22.89
CA LYS A 132 5.70 -1.95 -23.71
C LYS A 132 6.45 -2.68 -24.83
N ASP A 133 6.37 -2.16 -26.04
CA ASP A 133 7.23 -2.60 -27.13
C ASP A 133 8.63 -1.98 -27.00
N GLU A 134 9.60 -2.48 -27.83
CA GLU A 134 10.99 -1.98 -27.87
C GLU A 134 11.12 -0.48 -28.19
N LYS A 135 10.04 0.16 -28.64
CA LYS A 135 9.97 1.58 -28.99
C LYS A 135 9.23 2.41 -27.95
N GLY A 136 8.90 1.83 -26.80
CA GLY A 136 8.17 2.49 -25.72
C GLY A 136 6.64 2.58 -25.95
N GLY A 137 6.09 1.93 -26.98
CA GLY A 137 4.66 1.91 -27.22
C GLY A 137 3.96 0.94 -26.26
N LEU A 138 2.94 1.40 -25.54
CA LEU A 138 2.07 0.54 -24.71
C LEU A 138 1.13 -0.28 -25.59
N TRP A 139 1.15 -1.57 -25.38
CA TRP A 139 0.25 -2.52 -26.06
C TRP A 139 -0.62 -3.22 -25.03
N LEU A 140 -1.90 -3.29 -25.32
CA LEU A 140 -2.80 -4.19 -24.63
C LEU A 140 -2.62 -5.60 -25.17
N LEU A 141 -2.04 -6.50 -24.37
CA LEU A 141 -1.90 -7.90 -24.72
C LEU A 141 -3.10 -8.68 -24.19
N GLY A 142 -4.00 -9.01 -25.08
CA GLY A 142 -5.10 -9.92 -24.81
C GLY A 142 -6.22 -9.30 -23.98
N ALA A 143 -7.44 -9.66 -24.29
CA ALA A 143 -8.57 -9.45 -23.42
C ALA A 143 -8.52 -10.53 -22.33
N GLY A 144 -8.16 -10.19 -21.13
CA GLY A 144 -8.44 -11.00 -19.97
C GLY A 144 -9.95 -11.25 -19.84
N LYS A 145 -10.36 -12.15 -18.99
CA LYS A 145 -11.77 -12.36 -18.69
C LYS A 145 -12.33 -11.12 -18.01
N ASP A 146 -13.50 -10.66 -18.44
CA ASP A 146 -14.21 -9.61 -17.73
C ASP A 146 -14.50 -10.09 -16.30
N ARG A 147 -14.07 -9.29 -15.32
CA ARG A 147 -14.27 -9.56 -13.89
C ARG A 147 -15.15 -8.46 -13.30
N GLN A 148 -16.06 -8.86 -12.43
CA GLN A 148 -16.92 -7.91 -11.73
C GLN A 148 -16.30 -7.51 -10.39
N TYR A 149 -16.41 -6.22 -10.05
CA TYR A 149 -16.05 -5.76 -8.71
C TYR A 149 -17.04 -6.28 -7.67
N GLU A 150 -16.48 -6.76 -6.58
CA GLU A 150 -17.22 -7.05 -5.35
C GLU A 150 -16.88 -5.94 -4.34
N ASN A 151 -17.73 -4.92 -4.30
CA ASN A 151 -17.52 -3.78 -3.41
C ASN A 151 -18.09 -4.11 -2.03
N VAL A 152 -17.35 -4.92 -1.29
CA VAL A 152 -17.69 -5.35 0.07
C VAL A 152 -16.48 -5.12 0.96
N PHE A 153 -16.71 -4.53 2.13
CA PHE A 153 -15.70 -4.41 3.18
C PHE A 153 -16.29 -4.81 4.54
N ARG A 154 -15.42 -5.08 5.49
CA ARG A 154 -15.80 -5.37 6.88
C ARG A 154 -15.06 -4.42 7.81
N THR A 155 -15.80 -3.67 8.63
CA THR A 155 -15.26 -2.75 9.65
C THR A 155 -14.35 -3.48 10.64
N PHE A 156 -13.46 -2.75 11.30
CA PHE A 156 -12.60 -3.32 12.32
C PHE A 156 -13.41 -3.71 13.56
N PRO A 157 -12.89 -4.60 14.40
CA PRO A 157 -13.51 -4.93 15.69
C PRO A 157 -13.60 -3.73 16.63
N ASP A 158 -14.53 -3.81 17.58
CA ASP A 158 -14.68 -2.83 18.66
C ASP A 158 -13.36 -2.71 19.46
N PRO A 159 -12.76 -1.51 19.57
CA PRO A 159 -11.51 -1.30 20.29
C PRO A 159 -11.57 -1.61 21.78
N ALA A 160 -12.77 -1.68 22.35
CA ALA A 160 -12.97 -2.10 23.75
C ALA A 160 -12.96 -3.62 23.96
N ARG A 161 -12.80 -4.41 22.88
CA ARG A 161 -12.90 -5.87 22.93
C ARG A 161 -11.74 -6.54 22.22
N PRO A 162 -11.32 -7.74 22.66
CA PRO A 162 -10.40 -8.57 21.90
C PRO A 162 -10.92 -8.84 20.48
N ALA A 163 -10.02 -8.68 19.49
CA ALA A 163 -10.41 -8.76 18.08
C ALA A 163 -10.56 -10.19 17.56
N GLY A 164 -10.03 -11.19 18.26
CA GLY A 164 -9.81 -12.51 17.68
C GLY A 164 -8.64 -12.51 16.67
N PRO A 165 -8.54 -13.54 15.81
CA PRO A 165 -7.46 -13.63 14.83
C PRO A 165 -7.47 -12.45 13.86
N LEU A 166 -6.30 -11.85 13.63
CA LEU A 166 -6.08 -10.80 12.64
C LEU A 166 -5.15 -11.33 11.55
N THR A 167 -5.56 -11.21 10.29
CA THR A 167 -4.67 -11.40 9.15
C THR A 167 -4.54 -10.10 8.37
N PHE A 168 -3.31 -9.69 8.05
CA PHE A 168 -3.01 -8.53 7.19
C PHE A 168 -1.83 -8.85 6.27
N ALA A 169 -1.64 -8.03 5.24
CA ALA A 169 -0.50 -8.13 4.35
C ALA A 169 0.43 -6.93 4.49
N VAL A 170 1.71 -7.12 4.18
CA VAL A 170 2.71 -6.04 4.11
C VAL A 170 3.42 -6.13 2.76
N ILE A 171 3.50 -5.01 2.05
CA ILE A 171 4.16 -4.92 0.74
C ILE A 171 4.92 -3.60 0.66
N GLY A 172 6.12 -3.60 0.11
CA GLY A 172 6.90 -2.40 -0.13
C GLY A 172 7.57 -2.38 -1.48
N ASP A 173 7.99 -1.21 -1.92
CA ASP A 173 8.78 -1.04 -3.13
C ASP A 173 8.10 -1.67 -4.36
N PHE A 174 6.79 -1.43 -4.48
CA PHE A 174 5.96 -2.10 -5.47
C PHE A 174 5.64 -1.26 -6.71
N GLY A 175 5.82 0.06 -6.66
CA GLY A 175 5.37 1.00 -7.67
C GLY A 175 6.16 1.00 -8.99
N GLN A 176 6.52 -0.17 -9.54
CA GLN A 176 7.29 -0.33 -10.78
C GLN A 176 6.45 -0.40 -12.05
N GLY A 177 5.12 -0.50 -11.90
CA GLY A 177 4.21 -0.74 -13.00
C GLY A 177 4.24 -2.18 -13.50
N ILE A 178 3.35 -2.43 -14.44
CA ILE A 178 3.07 -3.77 -15.00
C ILE A 178 3.96 -4.11 -16.22
N GLU A 179 5.04 -3.38 -16.42
CA GLU A 179 5.92 -3.57 -17.56
C GLU A 179 6.82 -4.79 -17.36
N ASP A 180 6.77 -5.73 -18.30
CA ASP A 180 7.59 -6.95 -18.31
C ASP A 180 8.97 -6.74 -18.98
N LEU A 181 9.54 -5.54 -18.91
CA LEU A 181 10.87 -5.30 -19.48
C LEU A 181 11.94 -5.63 -18.43
N PRO A 182 12.70 -6.74 -18.62
CA PRO A 182 13.80 -7.05 -17.72
C PRO A 182 14.89 -5.99 -17.89
N ASP A 183 15.13 -5.21 -16.86
CA ASP A 183 16.39 -4.51 -16.73
C ASP A 183 17.46 -5.56 -16.35
N LYS A 184 18.68 -5.42 -16.87
CA LYS A 184 19.75 -6.39 -16.62
C LYS A 184 20.16 -6.47 -15.15
N GLU A 185 19.87 -5.47 -14.37
CA GLU A 185 20.22 -5.40 -12.94
C GLU A 185 19.03 -5.62 -12.00
N ASP A 186 17.84 -5.21 -12.42
CA ASP A 186 16.60 -5.31 -11.64
C ASP A 186 15.54 -6.06 -12.43
N SER A 187 14.84 -6.97 -11.79
CA SER A 187 13.71 -7.67 -12.40
C SER A 187 12.39 -7.12 -11.85
N LYS A 188 11.47 -6.81 -12.74
CA LYS A 188 10.13 -6.31 -12.41
C LYS A 188 9.18 -7.48 -12.22
N CYS A 189 8.41 -7.43 -11.14
CA CYS A 189 7.56 -8.55 -10.72
C CYS A 189 6.20 -8.11 -10.16
N GLN A 190 5.83 -6.84 -10.33
CA GLN A 190 4.64 -6.28 -9.68
C GLN A 190 3.35 -7.03 -10.04
N ARG A 191 3.21 -7.48 -11.30
CA ARG A 191 2.02 -8.23 -11.73
C ARG A 191 1.86 -9.53 -10.95
N GLU A 192 2.91 -10.36 -10.93
CA GLU A 192 2.89 -11.66 -10.26
C GLU A 192 2.62 -11.53 -8.77
N VAL A 193 3.23 -10.51 -8.15
CA VAL A 193 3.03 -10.23 -6.72
C VAL A 193 1.62 -9.72 -6.47
N SER A 194 1.07 -8.84 -7.32
CA SER A 194 -0.29 -8.32 -7.15
C SER A 194 -1.35 -9.43 -7.31
N GLU A 195 -1.16 -10.36 -8.24
CA GLU A 195 -2.04 -11.52 -8.41
C GLU A 195 -1.99 -12.46 -7.21
N ALA A 196 -0.79 -12.72 -6.68
CA ALA A 196 -0.61 -13.53 -5.47
C ALA A 196 -1.23 -12.86 -4.24
N LEU A 197 -1.07 -11.54 -4.11
CA LEU A 197 -1.68 -10.75 -3.03
C LEU A 197 -3.22 -10.72 -3.15
N GLU A 198 -3.76 -10.58 -4.36
CA GLU A 198 -5.21 -10.67 -4.58
C GLU A 198 -5.77 -12.02 -4.13
N HIS A 199 -5.07 -13.11 -4.47
CA HIS A 199 -5.44 -14.43 -4.02
C HIS A 199 -5.40 -14.55 -2.49
N ALA A 200 -4.36 -13.99 -1.85
CA ALA A 200 -4.24 -13.99 -0.40
C ALA A 200 -5.36 -13.21 0.27
N VAL A 201 -5.70 -12.03 -0.23
CA VAL A 201 -6.80 -11.19 0.26
C VAL A 201 -8.13 -11.93 0.22
N LYS A 202 -8.40 -12.67 -0.87
CA LYS A 202 -9.66 -13.41 -1.03
C LYS A 202 -9.78 -14.65 -0.16
N ASN A 203 -8.66 -15.30 0.17
CA ASN A 203 -8.69 -16.63 0.77
C ASN A 203 -8.20 -16.69 2.24
N ASN A 204 -7.67 -15.59 2.79
CA ASN A 204 -7.09 -15.58 4.14
C ASN A 204 -7.70 -14.52 5.06
N ASP A 205 -8.88 -13.98 4.75
CA ASP A 205 -9.52 -12.91 5.52
C ASP A 205 -8.58 -11.75 5.84
N VAL A 206 -7.81 -11.30 4.83
CA VAL A 206 -6.92 -10.15 4.97
C VAL A 206 -7.76 -8.90 5.21
N ARG A 207 -7.51 -8.21 6.32
CA ARG A 207 -8.32 -7.08 6.78
C ARG A 207 -7.83 -5.74 6.26
N PHE A 208 -6.55 -5.62 5.96
CA PHE A 208 -5.91 -4.44 5.39
C PHE A 208 -4.52 -4.79 4.87
N ILE A 209 -3.93 -3.83 4.15
CA ILE A 209 -2.56 -3.91 3.66
C ILE A 209 -1.77 -2.74 4.24
N LEU A 210 -0.58 -3.01 4.77
CA LEU A 210 0.42 -2.00 5.08
C LEU A 210 1.36 -1.87 3.89
N THR A 211 1.70 -0.65 3.48
CA THR A 211 2.84 -0.48 2.58
C THR A 211 4.06 -0.03 3.36
N THR A 212 5.24 -0.38 2.88
CA THR A 212 6.52 0.07 3.45
C THR A 212 7.22 1.09 2.55
N GLY A 213 6.43 1.90 1.81
CA GLY A 213 6.94 2.99 0.99
C GLY A 213 7.36 2.56 -0.42
N ASP A 214 7.84 3.54 -1.19
CA ASP A 214 8.09 3.44 -2.61
C ASP A 214 6.86 2.86 -3.34
N ASN A 215 5.74 3.55 -3.08
CA ASN A 215 4.44 3.20 -3.66
C ASN A 215 4.39 3.50 -5.15
N ILE A 216 5.31 4.35 -5.61
CA ILE A 216 5.48 4.73 -7.01
C ILE A 216 6.95 4.96 -7.33
N TYR A 217 7.37 4.59 -8.53
CA TYR A 217 8.67 4.89 -9.12
C TYR A 217 8.43 5.54 -10.48
N ALA A 218 8.36 6.84 -10.52
CA ALA A 218 8.20 7.59 -11.76
C ALA A 218 9.57 7.86 -12.38
N ASP A 219 9.80 7.31 -13.55
CA ASP A 219 11.03 7.55 -14.34
C ASP A 219 10.88 8.79 -15.22
N ARG A 220 11.23 9.96 -14.72
CA ARG A 220 11.47 11.12 -15.58
C ARG A 220 12.87 11.07 -16.20
N LYS A 221 12.98 10.75 -17.47
CA LYS A 221 14.21 10.95 -18.25
C LYS A 221 14.31 12.39 -18.69
N LEU A 222 14.88 13.25 -17.85
CA LEU A 222 15.34 14.57 -18.27
C LEU A 222 16.83 14.48 -18.62
N LEU A 223 17.16 14.36 -19.89
CA LEU A 223 18.46 14.44 -20.58
C LEU A 223 19.73 13.90 -19.89
N VAL A 224 19.88 13.94 -18.59
CA VAL A 224 21.03 13.42 -17.81
C VAL A 224 20.66 13.03 -16.38
N PHE A 225 19.46 13.36 -15.89
CA PHE A 225 19.00 13.06 -14.53
C PHE A 225 17.66 12.35 -14.58
N THR A 226 17.57 11.19 -13.99
CA THR A 226 16.30 10.56 -13.63
C THR A 226 15.80 11.22 -12.37
N SER A 227 14.65 11.87 -12.38
CA SER A 227 13.95 12.23 -11.18
C SER A 227 12.79 11.26 -11.01
N ASP A 228 12.81 10.50 -9.93
CA ASP A 228 11.81 9.49 -9.60
C ASP A 228 10.71 10.12 -8.72
N GLU A 229 10.11 11.21 -9.18
CA GLU A 229 9.32 12.06 -8.29
C GLU A 229 7.82 11.70 -8.21
N GLY A 230 7.36 10.68 -8.93
CA GLY A 230 5.95 10.26 -8.88
C GLY A 230 4.95 11.38 -9.19
N GLU A 231 5.34 12.35 -10.02
CA GLU A 231 4.54 13.55 -10.28
C GLU A 231 3.44 13.35 -11.32
N GLU A 232 3.40 12.20 -11.99
CA GLU A 232 2.52 11.96 -13.12
C GLU A 232 1.35 11.04 -12.74
N ASP A 233 0.13 11.45 -13.04
CA ASP A 233 -1.11 10.70 -12.72
C ASP A 233 -1.16 9.32 -13.38
N ASP A 234 -0.53 9.16 -14.55
CA ASP A 234 -0.45 7.92 -15.29
C ASP A 234 0.37 6.85 -14.57
N ASP A 235 1.43 7.26 -13.88
CA ASP A 235 2.24 6.34 -13.10
C ASP A 235 1.39 5.65 -12.03
N TRP A 236 0.50 6.39 -11.37
CA TRP A 236 -0.44 5.85 -10.39
C TRP A 236 -1.42 4.86 -10.98
N PHE A 237 -1.84 5.04 -12.23
CA PHE A 237 -2.66 4.06 -12.91
C PHE A 237 -1.95 2.72 -13.01
N PHE A 238 -0.74 2.71 -13.56
CA PHE A 238 0.02 1.49 -13.84
C PHE A 238 0.64 0.86 -12.60
N THR A 239 0.93 1.65 -11.58
CA THR A 239 1.64 1.20 -10.38
C THR A 239 0.71 0.85 -9.23
N TYR A 240 -0.47 1.44 -9.16
CA TYR A 240 -1.36 1.26 -8.04
C TYR A 240 -2.78 0.87 -8.44
N PHE A 241 -3.48 1.72 -9.17
CA PHE A 241 -4.91 1.51 -9.43
C PHE A 241 -5.19 0.30 -10.29
N GLN A 242 -4.41 0.04 -11.31
CA GLN A 242 -4.60 -1.07 -12.22
C GLN A 242 -4.17 -2.41 -11.61
N PRO A 243 -2.97 -2.58 -11.04
CA PRO A 243 -2.55 -3.87 -10.48
C PRO A 243 -3.39 -4.31 -9.28
N TYR A 244 -3.83 -3.37 -8.45
CA TYR A 244 -4.51 -3.67 -7.19
C TYR A 244 -6.03 -3.40 -7.21
N ARG A 245 -6.63 -3.15 -8.38
CA ARG A 245 -8.04 -2.73 -8.53
C ARG A 245 -9.08 -3.66 -7.89
N TYR A 246 -8.80 -4.95 -7.77
CA TYR A 246 -9.69 -5.92 -7.11
C TYR A 246 -9.37 -6.17 -5.63
N ILE A 247 -8.40 -5.44 -5.12
CA ILE A 247 -7.97 -5.47 -3.73
C ILE A 247 -8.45 -4.21 -3.02
N ILE A 248 -8.08 -3.05 -3.56
CA ILE A 248 -8.28 -1.72 -2.94
C ILE A 248 -9.76 -1.34 -2.77
N ASN A 249 -10.66 -1.97 -3.52
CA ASN A 249 -12.10 -1.79 -3.35
C ASN A 249 -12.69 -2.62 -2.19
N ARG A 250 -11.91 -3.49 -1.56
CA ARG A 250 -12.35 -4.44 -0.51
C ARG A 250 -11.66 -4.22 0.82
N VAL A 251 -10.38 -3.92 0.78
CA VAL A 251 -9.55 -3.73 1.97
C VAL A 251 -8.78 -2.42 1.86
N PRO A 252 -8.64 -1.67 2.97
CA PRO A 252 -7.86 -0.45 2.98
C PRO A 252 -6.37 -0.74 2.83
N VAL A 253 -5.65 0.22 2.24
CA VAL A 253 -4.21 0.22 2.15
C VAL A 253 -3.70 1.39 3.00
N PHE A 254 -2.88 1.09 3.99
CA PHE A 254 -2.27 2.07 4.89
C PHE A 254 -0.83 2.34 4.44
N PRO A 255 -0.56 3.48 3.79
CA PRO A 255 0.72 3.76 3.18
C PRO A 255 1.75 4.35 4.14
N VAL A 256 3.02 4.02 3.88
CA VAL A 256 4.18 4.78 4.33
C VAL A 256 4.77 5.50 3.13
N ILE A 257 5.32 6.67 3.35
CA ILE A 257 6.06 7.40 2.32
C ILE A 257 7.48 6.84 2.19
N GLY A 258 7.91 6.55 0.95
CA GLY A 258 9.27 6.17 0.62
C GLY A 258 10.06 7.32 -0.03
N ASN A 259 11.33 7.08 -0.35
CA ASN A 259 12.19 8.12 -0.94
C ASN A 259 11.82 8.41 -2.40
N HIS A 260 11.24 7.45 -3.12
CA HIS A 260 10.73 7.68 -4.48
C HIS A 260 9.35 8.34 -4.52
N ASP A 261 8.61 8.32 -3.42
CA ASP A 261 7.28 8.91 -3.34
C ASP A 261 7.29 10.45 -3.26
N SER A 262 8.42 11.07 -2.86
CA SER A 262 8.49 12.51 -2.57
C SER A 262 9.87 13.14 -2.77
N ALA A 263 10.76 12.49 -3.51
CA ALA A 263 12.16 12.94 -3.66
C ALA A 263 12.87 13.27 -2.32
N GLU A 264 12.45 12.63 -1.23
CA GLU A 264 12.94 12.88 0.15
C GLU A 264 12.88 14.35 0.58
N THR A 265 11.85 15.09 0.21
CA THR A 265 11.64 16.48 0.63
C THR A 265 10.45 16.63 1.56
N GLU A 266 10.42 17.71 2.35
CA GLU A 266 9.26 18.08 3.17
C GLU A 266 8.27 18.98 2.44
N LYS A 267 8.55 19.35 1.20
CA LYS A 267 7.69 20.24 0.43
C LYS A 267 6.36 19.56 0.13
N GLU A 268 5.28 20.22 0.49
CA GLU A 268 3.93 19.72 0.24
C GLU A 268 3.70 19.39 -1.24
N ALA A 269 4.29 20.18 -2.15
CA ALA A 269 4.15 19.97 -3.59
C ALA A 269 4.72 18.61 -4.05
N ASP A 270 5.84 18.18 -3.48
CA ASP A 270 6.49 16.92 -3.86
C ASP A 270 5.74 15.70 -3.27
N ARG A 271 4.92 15.91 -2.24
CA ARG A 271 4.13 14.88 -1.56
C ARG A 271 2.65 14.85 -1.99
N GLN A 272 2.25 15.79 -2.85
CA GLN A 272 0.85 16.01 -3.18
C GLN A 272 0.18 14.77 -3.78
N GLN A 273 0.88 14.00 -4.61
CA GLN A 273 0.34 12.77 -5.20
C GLN A 273 -0.01 11.71 -4.15
N ILE A 274 0.86 11.56 -3.14
CA ILE A 274 0.59 10.66 -2.00
C ILE A 274 -0.63 11.13 -1.22
N TYR A 275 -0.71 12.43 -0.91
CA TYR A 275 -1.87 12.98 -0.19
C TYR A 275 -3.16 12.78 -0.96
N ASP A 276 -3.14 13.03 -2.26
CA ASP A 276 -4.33 12.96 -3.11
C ASP A 276 -4.81 11.51 -3.30
N ASN A 277 -3.91 10.57 -3.53
CA ASN A 277 -4.28 9.18 -3.81
C ASN A 277 -4.64 8.38 -2.56
N PHE A 278 -4.01 8.66 -1.42
CA PHE A 278 -4.30 7.99 -0.15
C PHE A 278 -5.16 8.83 0.82
N TYR A 279 -5.53 10.06 0.48
CA TYR A 279 -6.30 10.97 1.33
C TYR A 279 -5.70 11.15 2.73
N LEU A 280 -4.37 11.32 2.82
CA LEU A 280 -3.67 11.27 4.09
C LEU A 280 -3.93 12.46 5.02
N ALA A 281 -4.14 13.66 4.49
CA ALA A 281 -4.30 14.84 5.33
C ALA A 281 -5.72 14.98 5.91
N GLU A 282 -6.62 15.69 5.24
CA GLU A 282 -7.90 16.07 5.81
C GLU A 282 -8.86 14.91 6.09
N PRO A 283 -9.08 13.94 5.18
CA PRO A 283 -9.97 12.82 5.46
C PRO A 283 -9.53 11.96 6.64
N TYR A 284 -8.24 11.72 6.81
CA TYR A 284 -7.75 10.99 7.99
C TYR A 284 -7.98 11.77 9.28
N ARG A 285 -7.84 13.11 9.25
CA ARG A 285 -8.20 13.94 10.42
C ARG A 285 -9.66 13.82 10.80
N GLN A 286 -10.56 13.63 9.84
CA GLN A 286 -11.98 13.39 10.11
C GLN A 286 -12.24 12.04 10.81
N LEU A 287 -11.42 11.03 10.58
CA LEU A 287 -11.50 9.75 11.28
C LEU A 287 -11.04 9.82 12.74
N ARG A 288 -10.33 10.86 13.16
CA ARG A 288 -9.80 11.04 14.51
C ARG A 288 -10.86 11.16 15.62
N LYS A 289 -12.12 11.30 15.27
CA LYS A 289 -13.17 11.58 16.26
C LYS A 289 -13.43 10.45 17.25
N GLY A 290 -12.89 9.26 17.01
CA GLY A 290 -13.06 8.08 17.87
C GLY A 290 -11.85 7.68 18.73
N GLY A 291 -10.65 8.23 18.49
CA GLY A 291 -9.46 7.97 19.32
C GLY A 291 -8.53 6.83 18.88
N GLU A 292 -9.03 5.83 18.17
CA GLU A 292 -8.24 4.67 17.71
C GLU A 292 -7.42 4.98 16.45
N PHE A 293 -7.83 5.94 15.68
CA PHE A 293 -7.07 6.45 14.54
C PHE A 293 -6.58 7.87 14.84
N GLN A 294 -5.26 8.05 14.91
CA GLN A 294 -4.64 9.36 15.12
C GLN A 294 -3.58 9.59 14.07
N ALA A 295 -3.45 10.82 13.60
CA ALA A 295 -2.45 11.19 12.62
C ALA A 295 -1.82 12.55 12.94
N SER A 296 -0.58 12.76 12.47
CA SER A 296 0.07 14.07 12.45
C SER A 296 -0.71 15.06 11.57
N PRO A 297 -0.46 16.36 11.67
CA PRO A 297 -1.13 17.36 10.83
C PRO A 297 -0.97 17.12 9.33
N ASP A 298 0.17 16.58 8.89
CA ASP A 298 0.46 16.21 7.51
C ASP A 298 -0.04 14.80 7.13
N GLY A 299 -0.48 13.99 8.11
CA GLY A 299 -1.00 12.65 7.89
C GLY A 299 0.07 11.57 7.63
N LEU A 300 1.36 11.90 7.65
CA LEU A 300 2.45 10.96 7.34
C LEU A 300 2.89 10.11 8.52
N PHE A 301 2.67 10.60 9.73
CA PHE A 301 2.69 9.80 10.94
C PHE A 301 1.27 9.51 11.35
N TYR A 302 0.97 8.27 11.60
CA TYR A 302 -0.35 7.89 12.13
C TYR A 302 -0.26 6.61 12.92
N ARG A 303 -1.26 6.41 13.78
CA ARG A 303 -1.49 5.14 14.46
C ARG A 303 -2.94 4.73 14.31
N PHE A 304 -3.18 3.45 14.33
CA PHE A 304 -4.52 2.89 14.35
C PHE A 304 -4.55 1.55 15.10
N GLY A 305 -5.70 1.27 15.70
CA GLY A 305 -5.94 0.05 16.45
C GLY A 305 -6.72 -1.00 15.66
N TYR A 306 -6.61 -2.25 16.09
CA TYR A 306 -7.44 -3.35 15.64
C TYR A 306 -7.92 -4.13 16.87
N GLY A 307 -9.15 -3.87 17.32
CA GLY A 307 -9.64 -4.30 18.60
C GLY A 307 -8.80 -3.76 19.76
N SER A 308 -8.85 -4.43 20.90
CA SER A 308 -8.00 -4.11 22.06
C SER A 308 -6.63 -4.80 22.04
N ASP A 309 -6.29 -5.48 20.94
CA ASP A 309 -5.15 -6.40 20.93
C ASP A 309 -3.93 -5.86 20.17
N VAL A 310 -4.14 -5.06 19.14
CA VAL A 310 -3.06 -4.65 18.22
C VAL A 310 -3.14 -3.17 17.93
N GLU A 311 -1.99 -2.50 17.94
CA GLU A 311 -1.84 -1.13 17.48
C GLU A 311 -0.65 -1.00 16.54
N PHE A 312 -0.87 -0.25 15.45
CA PHE A 312 0.08 0.00 14.39
C PHE A 312 0.56 1.44 14.43
N PHE A 313 1.87 1.63 14.23
CA PHE A 313 2.54 2.93 14.24
C PHE A 313 3.25 3.13 12.90
N CYS A 314 2.78 4.07 12.11
CA CYS A 314 3.41 4.51 10.87
C CYS A 314 4.42 5.61 11.15
N LEU A 315 5.66 5.43 10.70
CA LEU A 315 6.74 6.38 10.85
C LEU A 315 7.22 6.90 9.49
N ASP A 316 7.17 8.21 9.29
CA ASP A 316 7.85 8.86 8.18
C ASP A 316 9.36 8.91 8.46
N THR A 317 10.11 8.10 7.75
CA THR A 317 11.57 8.04 7.82
C THR A 317 12.26 8.78 6.68
N SER A 318 11.54 9.55 5.87
CA SER A 318 12.13 10.40 4.85
C SER A 318 12.99 11.51 5.49
N ARG A 319 13.87 12.15 4.68
CA ARG A 319 14.71 13.25 5.16
C ARG A 319 13.94 14.57 5.04
N ALA A 320 14.10 15.36 6.08
CA ALA A 320 13.67 16.74 6.11
C ALA A 320 14.65 17.67 5.36
N ASP A 321 14.21 18.89 5.06
CA ASP A 321 15.05 19.90 4.40
C ASP A 321 16.32 20.26 5.20
N ASP A 322 16.34 20.02 6.52
CA ASP A 322 17.50 20.20 7.40
C ASP A 322 18.46 18.97 7.42
N GLY A 323 18.16 17.95 6.61
CA GLY A 323 18.93 16.71 6.49
C GLY A 323 18.68 15.67 7.57
N LYS A 324 17.85 15.97 8.59
CA LYS A 324 17.44 14.99 9.61
C LYS A 324 16.30 14.11 9.09
N ARG A 325 16.14 12.95 9.68
CA ARG A 325 14.95 12.14 9.46
C ARG A 325 13.73 12.81 10.09
N CYS A 326 12.59 12.73 9.42
CA CYS A 326 11.36 13.38 9.89
C CYS A 326 10.94 12.92 11.28
N PHE A 327 11.14 11.64 11.63
CA PHE A 327 10.83 11.11 12.97
C PHE A 327 11.74 11.65 14.08
N GLU A 328 12.92 12.19 13.76
CA GLU A 328 13.83 12.78 14.74
C GLU A 328 13.46 14.21 15.15
N LYS A 329 12.59 14.88 14.40
CA LYS A 329 12.14 16.21 14.77
C LYS A 329 11.46 16.19 16.13
N THR A 330 11.80 17.16 16.97
CA THR A 330 11.35 17.23 18.37
C THR A 330 9.84 17.05 18.52
N GLN A 331 9.06 17.69 17.64
CA GLN A 331 7.60 17.59 17.66
C GLN A 331 7.10 16.20 17.30
N ASN A 332 7.68 15.55 16.28
CA ASN A 332 7.29 14.23 15.84
C ASN A 332 7.70 13.16 16.84
N ARG A 333 8.92 13.30 17.39
CA ARG A 333 9.41 12.40 18.44
C ARG A 333 8.55 12.49 19.71
N ALA A 334 8.18 13.71 20.12
CA ALA A 334 7.29 13.90 21.27
C ALA A 334 5.90 13.29 21.03
N MET A 335 5.33 13.43 19.83
CA MET A 335 4.06 12.84 19.45
C MET A 335 4.14 11.30 19.48
N LEU A 336 5.19 10.72 18.89
CA LEU A 336 5.39 9.27 18.91
C LEU A 336 5.56 8.73 20.33
N ALA A 337 6.30 9.45 21.18
CA ALA A 337 6.47 9.08 22.60
C ALA A 337 5.12 9.10 23.35
N ASP A 338 4.28 10.12 23.14
CA ASP A 338 2.93 10.18 23.70
C ASP A 338 2.06 9.01 23.22
N TRP A 339 2.10 8.69 21.94
CA TRP A 339 1.38 7.55 21.38
C TRP A 339 1.80 6.22 21.99
N LEU A 340 3.11 6.00 22.15
CA LEU A 340 3.63 4.78 22.75
C LEU A 340 3.29 4.68 24.23
N GLN A 341 3.32 5.80 24.96
CA GLN A 341 2.95 5.85 26.38
C GLN A 341 1.47 5.57 26.61
N THR A 342 0.61 6.03 25.69
CA THR A 342 -0.86 5.85 25.79
C THR A 342 -1.34 4.51 25.23
N ALA A 343 -0.52 3.81 24.45
CA ALA A 343 -0.85 2.48 23.95
C ALA A 343 -0.89 1.46 25.08
N SER A 344 -1.99 0.72 25.20
CA SER A 344 -2.18 -0.29 26.25
C SER A 344 -2.47 -1.68 25.68
N VAL A 345 -2.14 -1.91 24.43
CA VAL A 345 -2.41 -3.15 23.70
C VAL A 345 -1.26 -4.14 23.78
N PRO A 346 -1.54 -5.46 23.71
CA PRO A 346 -0.54 -6.52 23.69
C PRO A 346 0.47 -6.44 22.55
N TRP A 347 0.00 -6.15 21.33
CA TRP A 347 0.84 -6.10 20.14
C TRP A 347 1.03 -4.65 19.67
N ARG A 348 2.27 -4.18 19.68
CA ARG A 348 2.67 -2.87 19.14
C ARG A 348 3.62 -3.10 17.98
N ILE A 349 3.16 -2.69 16.79
CA ILE A 349 3.83 -2.95 15.52
C ILE A 349 4.14 -1.62 14.87
N ALA A 350 5.40 -1.38 14.52
CA ALA A 350 5.79 -0.22 13.75
C ALA A 350 6.08 -0.59 12.30
N PHE A 351 5.92 0.38 11.40
CA PHE A 351 6.30 0.24 10.01
C PHE A 351 6.80 1.57 9.44
N SER A 352 7.77 1.46 8.56
CA SER A 352 8.42 2.61 7.91
C SER A 352 8.99 2.19 6.56
N HIS A 353 9.57 3.15 5.81
CA HIS A 353 10.28 2.82 4.58
C HIS A 353 11.71 2.34 4.86
N HIS A 354 12.53 3.19 5.47
CA HIS A 354 13.93 2.86 5.71
C HIS A 354 14.09 1.83 6.85
N PRO A 355 14.98 0.83 6.69
CA PRO A 355 15.16 -0.24 7.66
C PRO A 355 16.13 0.13 8.78
N ALA A 356 15.78 -0.17 10.04
CA ALA A 356 16.70 -0.04 11.17
C ALA A 356 17.91 -0.99 11.04
N TYR A 357 17.67 -2.22 10.58
CA TYR A 357 18.70 -3.23 10.36
C TYR A 357 18.64 -3.74 8.92
N CYS A 358 19.72 -3.52 8.16
CA CYS A 358 19.83 -3.93 6.76
C CYS A 358 21.25 -4.42 6.45
N ALA A 359 21.34 -5.62 5.90
CA ALA A 359 22.61 -6.17 5.41
C ALA A 359 22.95 -5.72 3.96
N GLY A 360 22.11 -4.95 3.33
CA GLY A 360 22.28 -4.54 1.93
C GLY A 360 21.81 -5.58 0.93
N PRO A 361 22.32 -5.59 -0.30
CA PRO A 361 23.62 -5.05 -0.71
C PRO A 361 23.67 -3.57 -1.08
N GLN A 362 22.53 -2.88 -1.19
CA GLN A 362 22.50 -1.50 -1.70
C GLN A 362 22.42 -0.47 -0.60
N HIS A 363 21.51 -0.66 0.35
CA HIS A 363 21.23 0.31 1.38
C HIS A 363 21.79 -0.15 2.73
N PRO A 364 22.31 0.77 3.55
CA PRO A 364 22.79 0.46 4.90
C PRO A 364 21.64 0.43 5.91
N SER A 365 21.93 -0.02 7.12
CA SER A 365 21.06 0.18 8.28
C SER A 365 20.95 1.65 8.64
N GLU A 366 19.76 2.11 9.05
CA GLU A 366 19.51 3.46 9.54
C GLU A 366 19.84 3.55 11.05
N LYS A 367 20.97 4.18 11.35
CA LYS A 367 21.48 4.30 12.73
C LYS A 367 20.58 5.13 13.62
N GLU A 368 19.99 6.18 13.07
CA GLU A 368 19.05 7.06 13.74
C GLU A 368 17.82 6.27 14.20
N LEU A 369 17.32 5.39 13.35
CA LEU A 369 16.17 4.54 13.67
C LEU A 369 16.52 3.45 14.70
N GLN A 370 17.74 2.89 14.64
CA GLN A 370 18.25 2.00 15.71
C GLN A 370 18.31 2.73 17.03
N THR A 371 18.77 3.99 17.04
CA THR A 371 18.84 4.81 18.25
C THR A 371 17.44 5.09 18.80
N TRP A 372 16.51 5.49 17.96
CA TRP A 372 15.12 5.70 18.36
C TRP A 372 14.48 4.42 18.93
N MET A 373 14.74 3.27 18.32
CA MET A 373 14.23 1.99 18.84
C MET A 373 14.80 1.66 20.21
N ARG A 374 16.07 1.95 20.47
CA ARG A 374 16.70 1.74 21.81
C ARG A 374 16.15 2.69 22.86
N GLU A 375 15.92 3.95 22.51
CA GLU A 375 15.56 5.00 23.46
C GLU A 375 14.07 5.11 23.70
N ASP A 376 13.25 4.96 22.65
CA ASP A 376 11.81 5.21 22.69
C ASP A 376 10.97 3.98 22.26
N GLY A 377 11.22 3.43 21.07
CA GLY A 377 10.36 2.43 20.46
C GLY A 377 10.30 1.10 21.22
N GLY A 378 11.47 0.53 21.54
CA GLY A 378 11.57 -0.72 22.30
C GLY A 378 11.08 -0.57 23.74
N PRO A 379 11.50 0.45 24.51
CA PRO A 379 10.92 0.77 25.81
C PRO A 379 9.42 1.07 25.73
N GLY A 380 8.94 1.71 24.63
CA GLY A 380 7.53 1.91 24.35
C GLY A 380 6.76 0.65 23.94
N GLY A 381 7.42 -0.49 23.88
CA GLY A 381 6.80 -1.80 23.66
C GLY A 381 6.68 -2.25 22.21
N ILE A 382 7.28 -1.57 21.24
CA ILE A 382 7.36 -2.06 19.86
C ILE A 382 8.16 -3.36 19.82
N ARG A 383 7.57 -4.42 19.29
CA ARG A 383 8.18 -5.76 19.21
C ARG A 383 8.37 -6.23 17.78
N VAL A 384 7.65 -5.67 16.82
CA VAL A 384 7.74 -6.01 15.40
C VAL A 384 7.84 -4.73 14.58
N PHE A 385 8.75 -4.75 13.62
CA PHE A 385 9.03 -3.61 12.76
C PHE A 385 9.11 -4.07 11.29
N PHE A 386 8.24 -3.53 10.44
CA PHE A 386 8.26 -3.78 9.00
C PHE A 386 8.87 -2.59 8.26
N SER A 387 9.71 -2.87 7.25
CA SER A 387 10.33 -1.85 6.40
C SER A 387 10.51 -2.34 4.96
N GLY A 388 10.81 -1.40 4.05
CA GLY A 388 11.11 -1.62 2.64
C GLY A 388 12.52 -1.17 2.28
N HIS A 389 12.64 -0.38 1.20
CA HIS A 389 13.84 0.30 0.71
C HIS A 389 14.93 -0.61 0.12
N GLU A 390 15.21 -1.72 0.73
CA GLU A 390 16.11 -2.73 0.19
C GLU A 390 15.31 -3.80 -0.54
N HIS A 391 15.54 -3.96 -1.84
CA HIS A 391 14.71 -4.77 -2.74
C HIS A 391 14.93 -6.27 -2.57
N ASN A 392 14.76 -6.75 -1.35
CA ASN A 392 14.81 -8.15 -0.97
C ASN A 392 14.07 -8.37 0.35
N PHE A 393 14.00 -9.61 0.79
CA PHE A 393 13.52 -9.99 2.11
C PHE A 393 14.67 -10.18 3.08
N GLN A 394 14.55 -9.64 4.30
CA GLN A 394 15.46 -9.93 5.41
C GLN A 394 14.67 -10.06 6.71
N TYR A 395 15.15 -10.94 7.58
CA TYR A 395 14.65 -11.06 8.94
C TYR A 395 15.80 -10.96 9.93
N THR A 396 15.70 -10.02 10.86
CA THR A 396 16.73 -9.73 11.86
C THR A 396 16.06 -9.54 13.23
N PRO A 397 16.21 -10.49 14.17
CA PRO A 397 15.87 -10.24 15.57
C PRO A 397 17.01 -9.48 16.23
N ALA A 398 16.71 -8.34 16.80
CA ALA A 398 17.71 -7.49 17.49
C ALA A 398 17.05 -6.69 18.62
N GLU A 399 17.78 -6.51 19.73
CA GLU A 399 17.38 -5.63 20.84
C GLU A 399 15.95 -5.88 21.37
N GLY A 400 15.52 -7.15 21.40
CA GLY A 400 14.18 -7.55 21.88
C GLY A 400 13.02 -7.28 20.92
N ALA A 401 13.32 -6.91 19.66
CA ALA A 401 12.34 -6.73 18.61
C ALA A 401 12.68 -7.56 17.35
N HIS A 402 11.71 -7.72 16.45
CA HIS A 402 11.80 -8.48 15.23
C HIS A 402 11.66 -7.55 14.03
N TYR A 403 12.68 -7.44 13.20
CA TYR A 403 12.74 -6.56 12.05
C TYR A 403 12.59 -7.35 10.76
N PHE A 404 11.64 -6.96 9.94
CA PHE A 404 11.41 -7.54 8.62
C PHE A 404 11.59 -6.47 7.54
N ILE A 405 12.41 -6.77 6.54
CA ILE A 405 12.46 -6.02 5.30
C ILE A 405 11.62 -6.76 4.26
N THR A 406 10.77 -6.04 3.54
CA THR A 406 9.93 -6.54 2.46
C THR A 406 9.89 -5.53 1.31
N GLY A 407 11.04 -5.24 0.71
CA GLY A 407 11.20 -4.29 -0.39
C GLY A 407 11.14 -4.93 -1.78
N GLY A 408 10.48 -6.07 -1.93
CA GLY A 408 10.41 -6.80 -3.19
C GLY A 408 9.02 -6.86 -3.84
N GLY A 409 8.14 -5.91 -3.56
CA GLY A 409 6.75 -5.94 -4.05
C GLY A 409 6.57 -5.65 -5.53
N GLY A 410 7.47 -4.88 -6.13
CA GLY A 410 7.43 -4.52 -7.55
C GLY A 410 8.69 -4.85 -8.32
N LYS A 411 9.82 -4.88 -7.63
CA LYS A 411 11.09 -5.29 -8.23
C LYS A 411 11.96 -5.97 -7.20
N PHE A 412 12.92 -6.76 -7.69
CA PHE A 412 13.93 -7.38 -6.85
C PHE A 412 15.30 -7.27 -7.54
N LYS A 413 16.35 -7.38 -6.73
CA LYS A 413 17.73 -7.36 -7.23
C LYS A 413 18.40 -8.70 -7.04
N SER A 414 18.98 -9.21 -8.12
CA SER A 414 19.65 -10.52 -8.15
C SER A 414 20.96 -10.56 -7.34
N LYS A 415 21.39 -9.44 -6.77
CA LYS A 415 22.63 -9.38 -5.96
C LYS A 415 22.50 -10.18 -4.66
N LYS A 416 23.48 -11.01 -4.40
CA LYS A 416 23.58 -11.75 -3.14
C LYS A 416 24.12 -10.85 -2.02
N ILE A 417 23.58 -11.04 -0.83
CA ILE A 417 24.10 -10.37 0.37
C ILE A 417 25.35 -11.10 0.87
N GLU A 418 26.37 -10.33 1.22
CA GLU A 418 27.60 -10.88 1.79
C GLU A 418 27.37 -11.46 3.20
N ASN A 419 27.85 -12.66 3.46
CA ASN A 419 27.72 -13.31 4.76
C ASN A 419 28.24 -12.46 5.93
N LYS A 420 29.26 -11.65 5.70
CA LYS A 420 29.79 -10.73 6.72
C LYS A 420 28.73 -9.73 7.14
N ARG A 421 28.07 -9.05 6.19
CA ARG A 421 27.03 -8.05 6.48
C ARG A 421 25.83 -8.66 7.21
N LEU A 422 25.42 -9.87 6.82
CA LEU A 422 24.36 -10.61 7.52
C LEU A 422 24.72 -10.88 8.98
N LYS A 423 25.98 -11.32 9.22
CA LYS A 423 26.48 -11.55 10.59
C LYS A 423 26.59 -10.27 11.41
N ASP A 424 27.04 -9.18 10.78
CA ASP A 424 27.26 -7.89 11.47
C ASP A 424 25.96 -7.34 12.05
N ILE A 425 24.80 -7.61 11.43
CA ILE A 425 23.48 -7.20 11.94
C ILE A 425 22.70 -8.32 12.64
N GLY A 426 23.23 -9.53 12.70
CA GLY A 426 22.54 -10.67 13.30
C GLY A 426 21.35 -11.20 12.49
N ALA A 427 21.35 -11.01 11.16
CA ALA A 427 20.29 -11.51 10.30
C ALA A 427 20.16 -13.04 10.38
N GLN A 428 18.94 -13.53 10.51
CA GLN A 428 18.61 -14.95 10.65
C GLN A 428 18.16 -15.59 9.33
N ALA A 429 17.57 -14.79 8.42
CA ALA A 429 17.16 -15.23 7.10
C ALA A 429 17.18 -14.08 6.10
N TRP A 430 17.35 -14.40 4.82
CA TRP A 430 17.16 -13.48 3.71
C TRP A 430 16.71 -14.22 2.43
N GLY A 431 16.10 -13.50 1.51
CA GLY A 431 15.59 -14.05 0.25
C GLY A 431 15.00 -12.99 -0.65
N GLY A 432 14.18 -13.39 -1.63
CA GLY A 432 13.54 -12.43 -2.53
C GLY A 432 14.49 -11.72 -3.50
N ASN A 433 15.67 -12.30 -3.74
CA ASN A 433 16.64 -11.79 -4.73
C ASN A 433 16.49 -12.46 -6.11
N GLU A 434 15.57 -13.37 -6.28
CA GLU A 434 15.26 -14.09 -7.52
C GLU A 434 13.76 -13.98 -7.88
N GLU A 435 12.95 -13.44 -6.99
CA GLU A 435 11.49 -13.31 -7.13
C GLU A 435 10.91 -12.21 -6.26
N GLY A 436 9.83 -11.57 -6.71
CA GLY A 436 9.11 -10.59 -5.92
C GLY A 436 8.28 -11.22 -4.81
N HIS A 437 7.93 -10.41 -3.77
CA HIS A 437 7.22 -10.93 -2.61
C HIS A 437 6.45 -9.87 -1.85
N PHE A 438 5.54 -10.35 -1.01
CA PHE A 438 4.87 -9.63 0.07
C PHE A 438 4.87 -10.50 1.33
N LEU A 439 4.53 -9.93 2.47
CA LEU A 439 4.34 -10.70 3.70
C LEU A 439 2.84 -10.89 3.97
N LEU A 440 2.47 -12.13 4.30
CA LEU A 440 1.19 -12.41 4.94
C LEU A 440 1.46 -12.59 6.43
N VAL A 441 0.74 -11.85 7.27
CA VAL A 441 0.93 -11.85 8.73
C VAL A 441 -0.37 -12.25 9.39
N LYS A 442 -0.30 -13.21 10.31
CA LYS A 442 -1.43 -13.60 11.16
C LYS A 442 -1.06 -13.43 12.61
N ILE A 443 -1.93 -12.78 13.37
CA ILE A 443 -1.86 -12.70 14.84
C ILE A 443 -3.02 -13.49 15.41
N GLU A 444 -2.74 -14.39 16.36
CA GLU A 444 -3.73 -15.17 17.04
C GLU A 444 -3.33 -15.31 18.52
N GLY A 445 -3.97 -14.54 19.37
CA GLY A 445 -3.60 -14.45 20.79
C GLY A 445 -2.16 -13.94 20.98
N ASP A 446 -1.33 -14.77 21.59
CA ASP A 446 0.06 -14.45 21.92
C ASP A 446 1.08 -14.84 20.83
N GLU A 447 0.59 -15.29 19.68
CA GLU A 447 1.45 -15.71 18.55
C GLU A 447 1.21 -14.83 17.33
N MET A 448 2.32 -14.39 16.71
CA MET A 448 2.33 -13.79 15.38
C MET A 448 3.12 -14.69 14.44
N SER A 449 2.53 -15.01 13.31
CA SER A 449 3.15 -15.77 12.25
C SER A 449 3.34 -14.90 11.01
N VAL A 450 4.53 -14.92 10.39
CA VAL A 450 4.90 -14.12 9.21
C VAL A 450 5.35 -15.03 8.09
N TRP A 451 4.67 -14.97 6.93
CA TRP A 451 5.01 -15.73 5.72
C TRP A 451 5.45 -14.78 4.60
N PRO A 452 6.66 -14.87 4.09
CA PRO A 452 7.05 -14.21 2.83
C PRO A 452 6.55 -15.05 1.65
N TYR A 453 5.56 -14.52 0.91
CA TYR A 453 4.97 -15.14 -0.26
C TYR A 453 5.32 -14.38 -1.53
N GLY A 454 5.69 -15.12 -2.59
CA GLY A 454 5.93 -14.61 -3.93
C GLY A 454 4.78 -14.92 -4.89
N HIS A 455 5.14 -15.25 -6.12
CA HIS A 455 4.22 -15.55 -7.21
C HIS A 455 3.27 -16.73 -6.93
N LEU A 456 2.25 -16.89 -7.77
CA LEU A 456 1.30 -18.00 -7.66
C LEU A 456 1.92 -19.32 -8.17
N ALA A 457 1.86 -20.35 -7.33
CA ALA A 457 2.13 -21.72 -7.73
C ALA A 457 0.90 -22.59 -7.45
N LEU A 458 0.49 -23.38 -8.42
CA LEU A 458 -0.71 -24.22 -8.30
C LEU A 458 -1.96 -23.43 -7.89
N GLY A 459 -2.09 -22.18 -8.36
CA GLY A 459 -3.20 -21.30 -8.09
C GLY A 459 -3.24 -20.69 -6.68
N ARG A 460 -2.13 -20.67 -5.96
CA ARG A 460 -2.00 -20.04 -4.63
C ARG A 460 -0.64 -19.38 -4.46
N PRO A 461 -0.51 -18.38 -3.55
CA PRO A 461 0.77 -17.77 -3.21
C PRO A 461 1.77 -18.83 -2.77
N ASN A 462 3.00 -18.73 -3.24
CA ASN A 462 4.08 -19.66 -2.95
C ASN A 462 5.12 -19.01 -2.03
N PRO A 463 5.60 -19.67 -0.96
CA PRO A 463 6.69 -19.15 -0.16
C PRO A 463 7.94 -18.90 -1.01
N ILE A 464 8.57 -17.74 -0.82
CA ILE A 464 9.83 -17.44 -1.52
C ILE A 464 10.96 -18.31 -1.00
N LYS A 465 11.98 -18.47 -1.83
CA LYS A 465 13.21 -19.18 -1.45
C LYS A 465 14.00 -18.38 -0.41
N LEU A 466 14.26 -19.00 0.73
CA LEU A 466 15.01 -18.40 1.83
C LEU A 466 16.44 -18.96 1.94
N ASN A 467 17.34 -18.09 2.36
CA ASN A 467 18.72 -18.40 2.71
C ASN A 467 18.91 -18.11 4.21
N PHE A 468 19.66 -19.00 4.87
CA PHE A 468 19.96 -18.90 6.31
C PHE A 468 21.45 -18.71 6.49
N PRO A 469 21.91 -17.55 7.02
CA PRO A 469 23.32 -17.29 7.25
C PRO A 469 23.96 -18.30 8.21
N ALA A 470 25.25 -18.58 8.04
CA ALA A 470 25.98 -19.45 8.97
C ALA A 470 25.96 -18.86 10.40
N GLY A 471 25.47 -19.66 11.35
CA GLY A 471 25.25 -19.23 12.74
C GLY A 471 23.85 -18.68 13.03
N SER A 472 22.94 -18.69 12.04
CA SER A 472 21.53 -18.43 12.28
C SER A 472 20.96 -19.47 13.27
N SER A 473 20.05 -19.02 14.15
CA SER A 473 19.26 -19.92 14.99
C SER A 473 18.19 -20.65 14.16
N LEU A 474 17.87 -20.13 12.97
CA LEU A 474 17.05 -20.77 11.97
C LEU A 474 17.96 -21.58 11.03
N ALA A 475 17.48 -22.71 10.55
CA ALA A 475 18.22 -23.58 9.63
C ALA A 475 17.33 -23.97 8.42
N PRO A 476 17.94 -24.37 7.29
CA PRO A 476 17.19 -24.97 6.20
C PRO A 476 16.33 -26.14 6.72
N GLY A 477 15.01 -26.05 6.49
CA GLY A 477 14.03 -26.95 7.09
C GLY A 477 13.11 -26.29 8.11
N ASN A 478 13.51 -25.15 8.70
CA ASN A 478 12.61 -24.23 9.36
C ASN A 478 11.97 -23.31 8.30
N ALA A 479 11.12 -23.88 7.47
CA ALA A 479 10.36 -23.10 6.50
C ALA A 479 9.45 -22.10 7.24
N PRO A 480 9.11 -20.95 6.61
CA PRO A 480 8.12 -20.05 7.22
C PRO A 480 6.85 -20.82 7.62
N PRO A 481 6.12 -20.36 8.66
CA PRO A 481 6.15 -19.01 9.17
C PRO A 481 7.32 -18.71 10.12
N PHE A 482 7.73 -17.43 10.15
CA PHE A 482 8.49 -16.91 11.28
C PHE A 482 7.53 -16.68 12.42
N VAL A 483 7.70 -17.44 13.50
CA VAL A 483 6.79 -17.39 14.66
C VAL A 483 7.40 -16.48 15.72
N ILE A 484 6.64 -15.51 16.17
CA ILE A 484 6.99 -14.56 17.21
C ILE A 484 5.98 -14.74 18.33
N ASN A 485 6.46 -15.07 19.50
CA ASN A 485 5.63 -15.15 20.70
C ASN A 485 5.68 -13.84 21.47
N ARG A 486 4.54 -13.40 21.97
CA ARG A 486 4.48 -12.31 22.91
C ARG A 486 5.17 -12.73 24.21
N VAL A 487 6.10 -11.93 24.71
CA VAL A 487 6.79 -12.14 25.98
C VAL A 487 6.05 -11.41 27.09
#